data_2b53b52f48d35e5dab306a1f99e13e96
#
_entry.id   2b53b52f48d35e5dab306a1f99e13e96
#
_cell.length_a   1.000
_cell.length_b   1.000
_cell.length_c   1.000
_cell.angle_alpha   90.00
_cell.angle_beta   90.00
_cell.angle_gamma   90.00
#
_symmetry.space_group_name_H-M   'P 1'
#
loop_
_entity.id
_entity.type
_entity.pdbx_description
1 polymer ?
#
loop_
_entity_poly.entity_id
_entity_poly.type
_entity_poly.pdbx_seq_one_letter_code
_entity_poly.pdbx_strand_id
1 'polypeptide(L)'
;LVFYLGLTIFSVPYVAMGYEMSDDFHERTNIMAIAQSIGQWAWVIAPWFWVVMYDDDWFGTTTETTRTLGIWVAIFCALLAMVPALFIKSKSTKEDVSLTPLTLKTIKGSLKLILNNFIEAFKISAFRKLCYSTFLIFNAFNVVAGFSFFIVVYYLFNGDAGAAGLWPTLLGSVGALATTFLVIPIVAKMSKAIGKKKAFLVSQGISVLGYIMLWFLFIPGKPYMFLFALPFFSFGIGGLFTIMMSMTSDIIDIDELNTGKRREGVFGAIYWLMVKFGFAFAGLATGAIMAFVGFVPDTVNSEASITGIRLFYSGLPILGTLGAMWIMRNYDHTEEKALKISAELQRRKALEEVTSGYGGGRLAGLLENAALLPAFQQIDFSNKDLAATKKMFANTLNKTLNGLCFS
;
A
#
# COMPACT_ATOMS: atom_id res chain seq x y z
N LEU A 1 2.41 -23.27 2.01
CA LEU A 1 0.97 -23.19 1.70
C LEU A 1 0.14 -23.00 2.98
N VAL A 2 0.32 -23.84 4.01
CA VAL A 2 -0.38 -23.75 5.31
C VAL A 2 -0.18 -22.41 5.99
N PHE A 3 1.06 -21.90 6.03
CA PHE A 3 1.38 -20.59 6.59
C PHE A 3 0.59 -19.46 5.93
N TYR A 4 0.56 -19.40 4.59
CA TYR A 4 -0.16 -18.36 3.86
C TYR A 4 -1.67 -18.47 4.01
N LEU A 5 -2.20 -19.69 4.14
CA LEU A 5 -3.62 -19.90 4.42
C LEU A 5 -3.97 -19.36 5.81
N GLY A 6 -3.20 -19.71 6.84
CA GLY A 6 -3.39 -19.21 8.19
C GLY A 6 -3.28 -17.69 8.27
N LEU A 7 -2.28 -17.11 7.60
CA LEU A 7 -2.10 -15.66 7.50
C LEU A 7 -3.32 -14.98 6.87
N THR A 8 -3.89 -15.58 5.81
CA THR A 8 -5.07 -15.01 5.14
C THR A 8 -6.31 -15.08 6.02
N ILE A 9 -6.55 -16.21 6.69
CA ILE A 9 -7.68 -16.40 7.61
C ILE A 9 -7.62 -15.39 8.77
N PHE A 10 -6.42 -15.07 9.25
CA PHE A 10 -6.24 -14.08 10.31
C PHE A 10 -6.30 -12.64 9.80
N SER A 11 -5.56 -12.31 8.74
CA SER A 11 -5.36 -10.92 8.31
C SER A 11 -6.62 -10.27 7.74
N VAL A 12 -7.49 -11.04 7.06
CA VAL A 12 -8.70 -10.48 6.43
C VAL A 12 -9.68 -9.94 7.49
N PRO A 13 -10.10 -10.71 8.52
CA PRO A 13 -10.94 -10.18 9.59
C PRO A 13 -10.26 -9.07 10.41
N TYR A 14 -8.95 -9.21 10.66
CA TYR A 14 -8.19 -8.21 11.42
C TYR A 14 -8.19 -6.83 10.73
N VAL A 15 -7.94 -6.80 9.42
CA VAL A 15 -7.97 -5.55 8.64
C VAL A 15 -9.38 -4.97 8.57
N ALA A 16 -10.40 -5.81 8.34
CA ALA A 16 -11.80 -5.39 8.34
C ALA A 16 -12.20 -4.74 9.67
N MET A 17 -11.84 -5.36 10.78
CA MET A 17 -12.08 -4.85 12.12
C MET A 17 -11.44 -3.46 12.33
N GLY A 18 -10.23 -3.22 11.80
CA GLY A 18 -9.56 -1.93 11.86
C GLY A 18 -10.35 -0.81 11.16
N TYR A 19 -11.06 -1.12 10.07
CA TYR A 19 -11.92 -0.15 9.38
C TYR A 19 -13.23 0.14 10.13
N GLU A 20 -13.69 -0.79 10.95
CA GLU A 20 -14.94 -0.69 11.71
C GLU A 20 -14.76 -0.05 13.10
N MET A 21 -13.51 0.14 13.55
CA MET A 21 -13.21 0.63 14.91
C MET A 21 -13.70 2.06 15.18
N SER A 22 -13.80 2.90 14.15
CA SER A 22 -14.28 4.27 14.27
C SER A 22 -15.05 4.70 13.04
N ASP A 23 -16.14 5.44 13.25
CA ASP A 23 -16.91 6.09 12.17
C ASP A 23 -16.34 7.49 11.84
N ASP A 24 -15.47 8.05 12.70
CA ASP A 24 -14.80 9.33 12.49
C ASP A 24 -13.61 9.20 11.52
N PHE A 25 -13.58 10.04 10.48
CA PHE A 25 -12.54 10.01 9.45
C PHE A 25 -11.13 10.29 10.02
N HIS A 26 -11.02 11.23 10.95
CA HIS A 26 -9.73 11.61 11.53
C HIS A 26 -9.23 10.57 12.54
N GLU A 27 -10.13 10.02 13.36
CA GLU A 27 -9.81 8.96 14.30
C GLU A 27 -9.40 7.68 13.55
N ARG A 28 -10.13 7.31 12.50
CA ARG A 28 -9.76 6.18 11.63
C ARG A 28 -8.36 6.35 11.03
N THR A 29 -8.04 7.56 10.57
CA THR A 29 -6.71 7.88 10.05
C THR A 29 -5.63 7.71 11.10
N ASN A 30 -5.88 8.15 12.34
CA ASN A 30 -4.95 7.99 13.44
C ASN A 30 -4.75 6.51 13.81
N ILE A 31 -5.81 5.71 13.85
CA ILE A 31 -5.73 4.26 14.10
C ILE A 31 -4.85 3.59 13.06
N MET A 32 -5.07 3.89 11.77
CA MET A 32 -4.25 3.33 10.68
C MET A 32 -2.81 3.80 10.74
N ALA A 33 -2.55 5.06 11.09
CA ALA A 33 -1.20 5.59 11.25
C ALA A 33 -0.45 4.91 12.39
N ILE A 34 -1.09 4.68 13.53
CA ILE A 34 -0.51 3.95 14.67
C ILE A 34 -0.22 2.49 14.28
N ALA A 35 -1.20 1.81 13.66
CA ALA A 35 -1.03 0.43 13.20
C ALA A 35 0.15 0.29 12.22
N GLN A 36 0.27 1.22 11.28
CA GLN A 36 1.37 1.25 10.32
C GLN A 36 2.72 1.53 10.99
N SER A 37 2.75 2.45 11.96
CA SER A 37 3.97 2.75 12.72
C SER A 37 4.46 1.55 13.52
N ILE A 38 3.56 0.83 14.17
CA ILE A 38 3.88 -0.43 14.88
C ILE A 38 4.35 -1.48 13.87
N GLY A 39 3.69 -1.60 12.72
CA GLY A 39 4.07 -2.54 11.67
C GLY A 39 5.48 -2.31 11.10
N GLN A 40 5.96 -1.05 11.07
CA GLN A 40 7.33 -0.75 10.63
C GLN A 40 8.41 -1.33 11.56
N TRP A 41 8.14 -1.47 12.84
CA TRP A 41 9.09 -2.11 13.76
C TRP A 41 9.37 -3.56 13.40
N ALA A 42 8.41 -4.27 12.78
CA ALA A 42 8.67 -5.62 12.29
C ALA A 42 9.77 -5.65 11.20
N TRP A 43 9.80 -4.65 10.33
CA TRP A 43 10.85 -4.51 9.31
C TRP A 43 12.22 -4.13 9.89
N VAL A 44 12.24 -3.47 11.04
CA VAL A 44 13.49 -3.18 11.77
C VAL A 44 13.99 -4.43 12.48
N ILE A 45 13.10 -5.22 13.08
CA ILE A 45 13.45 -6.37 13.92
C ILE A 45 13.74 -7.63 13.09
N ALA A 46 12.97 -7.89 12.02
CA ALA A 46 13.10 -9.12 11.24
C ALA A 46 14.52 -9.39 10.71
N PRO A 47 15.31 -8.40 10.23
CA PRO A 47 16.69 -8.65 9.81
C PRO A 47 17.61 -9.12 10.93
N TRP A 48 17.29 -8.87 12.22
CA TRP A 48 18.11 -9.32 13.34
C TRP A 48 18.01 -10.83 13.60
N PHE A 49 17.01 -11.50 13.01
CA PHE A 49 16.92 -12.95 13.06
C PHE A 49 18.13 -13.62 12.38
N TRP A 50 18.74 -12.95 11.39
CA TRP A 50 19.98 -13.44 10.77
C TRP A 50 21.12 -13.53 11.77
N VAL A 51 21.27 -12.54 12.65
CA VAL A 51 22.30 -12.53 13.68
C VAL A 51 22.15 -13.74 14.58
N VAL A 52 20.90 -13.99 15.04
CA VAL A 52 20.59 -15.14 15.90
C VAL A 52 20.79 -16.48 15.17
N MET A 53 20.50 -16.51 13.85
CA MET A 53 20.60 -17.74 13.06
C MET A 53 22.05 -18.18 12.77
N TYR A 54 22.97 -17.23 12.71
CA TYR A 54 24.37 -17.48 12.40
C TYR A 54 25.30 -17.31 13.60
N ASP A 55 24.75 -17.17 14.80
CA ASP A 55 25.52 -17.13 16.06
C ASP A 55 25.55 -18.51 16.70
N ASP A 56 26.71 -19.16 16.66
CA ASP A 56 26.92 -20.52 17.17
C ASP A 56 26.81 -20.62 18.69
N ASP A 57 26.87 -19.47 19.41
CA ASP A 57 26.77 -19.44 20.88
C ASP A 57 25.32 -19.66 21.36
N TRP A 58 24.31 -19.44 20.52
CA TRP A 58 22.91 -19.61 20.88
C TRP A 58 22.41 -21.05 20.68
N PHE A 59 22.75 -21.66 19.55
CA PHE A 59 22.25 -22.99 19.18
C PHE A 59 23.28 -23.67 18.27
N GLY A 60 23.65 -24.89 18.52
CA GLY A 60 24.77 -25.60 17.91
C GLY A 60 24.80 -25.68 16.38
N THR A 61 23.67 -25.48 15.66
CA THR A 61 23.62 -25.49 14.18
C THR A 61 22.60 -24.53 13.64
N THR A 62 22.86 -23.93 12.47
CA THR A 62 21.91 -23.00 11.78
C THR A 62 20.52 -23.61 11.57
N THR A 63 20.46 -24.95 11.35
CA THR A 63 19.20 -25.67 11.18
C THR A 63 18.40 -25.73 12.47
N GLU A 64 19.04 -26.03 13.59
CA GLU A 64 18.42 -26.04 14.92
C GLU A 64 17.97 -24.66 15.33
N THR A 65 18.83 -23.66 15.12
CA THR A 65 18.49 -22.25 15.39
C THR A 65 17.26 -21.81 14.61
N THR A 66 17.22 -22.07 13.30
CA THR A 66 16.07 -21.71 12.45
C THR A 66 14.77 -22.36 12.94
N ARG A 67 14.84 -23.65 13.30
CA ARG A 67 13.66 -24.37 13.81
C ARG A 67 13.18 -23.80 15.15
N THR A 68 14.09 -23.58 16.08
CA THR A 68 13.78 -23.09 17.43
C THR A 68 13.28 -21.65 17.38
N LEU A 69 13.95 -20.78 16.63
CA LEU A 69 13.54 -19.40 16.41
C LEU A 69 12.16 -19.34 15.75
N GLY A 70 11.90 -20.19 14.74
CA GLY A 70 10.59 -20.28 14.11
C GLY A 70 9.46 -20.63 15.08
N ILE A 71 9.71 -21.54 16.03
CA ILE A 71 8.74 -21.89 17.08
C ILE A 71 8.50 -20.70 18.03
N TRP A 72 9.55 -20.02 18.48
CA TRP A 72 9.42 -18.87 19.39
C TRP A 72 8.68 -17.72 18.75
N VAL A 73 9.01 -17.38 17.50
CA VAL A 73 8.30 -16.36 16.71
C VAL A 73 6.84 -16.74 16.52
N ALA A 74 6.54 -18.02 16.21
CA ALA A 74 5.16 -18.48 16.05
C ALA A 74 4.35 -18.35 17.34
N ILE A 75 4.92 -18.72 18.49
CA ILE A 75 4.27 -18.56 19.81
C ILE A 75 4.03 -17.08 20.11
N PHE A 76 5.03 -16.23 19.91
CA PHE A 76 4.92 -14.80 20.16
C PHE A 76 3.85 -14.16 19.25
N CYS A 77 3.85 -14.47 17.96
CA CYS A 77 2.84 -14.00 17.02
C CYS A 77 1.43 -14.51 17.38
N ALA A 78 1.30 -15.76 17.82
CA ALA A 78 0.02 -16.30 18.26
C ALA A 78 -0.52 -15.57 19.49
N LEU A 79 0.33 -15.30 20.49
CA LEU A 79 -0.05 -14.52 21.68
C LEU A 79 -0.49 -13.10 21.30
N LEU A 80 0.27 -12.41 20.43
CA LEU A 80 -0.11 -11.09 19.95
C LEU A 80 -1.41 -11.10 19.14
N ALA A 81 -1.64 -12.14 18.35
CA ALA A 81 -2.85 -12.28 17.55
C ALA A 81 -4.10 -12.52 18.40
N MET A 82 -3.95 -13.09 19.60
CA MET A 82 -5.06 -13.27 20.54
C MET A 82 -5.52 -11.94 21.17
N VAL A 83 -4.64 -10.94 21.27
CA VAL A 83 -4.99 -9.65 21.89
C VAL A 83 -6.18 -8.96 21.23
N PRO A 84 -6.21 -8.71 19.89
CA PRO A 84 -7.38 -8.14 19.27
C PRO A 84 -8.64 -9.00 19.41
N ALA A 85 -8.50 -10.32 19.33
CA ALA A 85 -9.64 -11.24 19.47
C ALA A 85 -10.29 -11.21 20.87
N LEU A 86 -9.50 -10.95 21.91
CA LEU A 86 -9.99 -10.93 23.30
C LEU A 86 -10.48 -9.54 23.75
N PHE A 87 -9.84 -8.47 23.29
CA PHE A 87 -10.06 -7.11 23.80
C PHE A 87 -10.88 -6.22 22.88
N ILE A 88 -10.92 -6.49 21.56
CA ILE A 88 -11.68 -5.65 20.63
C ILE A 88 -13.07 -6.24 20.42
N LYS A 89 -14.11 -5.44 20.75
CA LYS A 89 -15.49 -5.76 20.44
C LYS A 89 -15.82 -5.33 19.01
N SER A 90 -15.98 -6.28 18.09
CA SER A 90 -16.52 -6.01 16.75
C SER A 90 -18.06 -5.96 16.79
N LYS A 91 -18.66 -5.23 15.82
CA LYS A 91 -20.12 -5.26 15.62
C LYS A 91 -20.53 -6.69 15.24
N SER A 92 -21.51 -7.25 15.99
CA SER A 92 -22.02 -8.59 15.71
C SER A 92 -22.86 -8.59 14.43
N THR A 93 -22.52 -9.44 13.47
CA THR A 93 -23.31 -9.63 12.24
C THR A 93 -24.39 -10.70 12.38
N LYS A 94 -24.60 -11.26 13.58
CA LYS A 94 -25.58 -12.34 13.82
C LYS A 94 -27.03 -11.93 13.56
N GLU A 95 -27.34 -10.65 13.68
CA GLU A 95 -28.69 -10.10 13.50
C GLU A 95 -28.89 -9.48 12.11
N ASP A 96 -27.86 -9.51 11.25
CA ASP A 96 -27.95 -8.92 9.91
C ASP A 96 -28.65 -9.88 8.96
N VAL A 97 -29.93 -9.65 8.76
CA VAL A 97 -30.81 -10.46 7.88
C VAL A 97 -30.38 -10.40 6.39
N SER A 98 -29.54 -9.43 6.04
CA SER A 98 -29.04 -9.26 4.66
C SER A 98 -27.95 -10.27 4.27
N LEU A 99 -27.37 -10.98 5.24
CA LEU A 99 -26.30 -11.93 5.00
C LEU A 99 -26.83 -13.23 4.42
N THR A 100 -26.47 -13.50 3.17
CA THR A 100 -26.81 -14.78 2.51
C THR A 100 -25.96 -15.92 3.10
N PRO A 101 -26.57 -17.09 3.40
CA PRO A 101 -25.83 -18.22 3.96
C PRO A 101 -24.73 -18.70 3.00
N LEU A 102 -23.58 -19.08 3.57
CA LEU A 102 -22.44 -19.61 2.82
C LEU A 102 -22.78 -20.99 2.26
N THR A 103 -23.21 -21.04 1.01
CA THR A 103 -23.41 -22.27 0.24
C THR A 103 -22.44 -22.30 -0.94
N LEU A 104 -22.13 -23.49 -1.46
CA LEU A 104 -21.25 -23.61 -2.65
C LEU A 104 -21.74 -22.78 -3.84
N LYS A 105 -23.06 -22.62 -3.99
CA LYS A 105 -23.68 -21.80 -5.04
C LYS A 105 -23.43 -20.31 -4.80
N THR A 106 -23.56 -19.87 -3.54
CA THR A 106 -23.30 -18.47 -3.14
C THR A 106 -21.82 -18.11 -3.29
N ILE A 107 -20.91 -19.02 -2.93
CA ILE A 107 -19.46 -18.84 -3.11
C ILE A 107 -19.12 -18.68 -4.60
N LYS A 108 -19.67 -19.52 -5.47
CA LYS A 108 -19.45 -19.42 -6.93
C LYS A 108 -19.99 -18.10 -7.50
N GLY A 109 -21.15 -17.63 -7.03
CA GLY A 109 -21.71 -16.34 -7.38
C GLY A 109 -20.84 -15.17 -6.92
N SER A 110 -20.34 -15.25 -5.69
CA SER A 110 -19.42 -14.24 -5.12
C SER A 110 -18.10 -14.17 -5.88
N LEU A 111 -17.51 -15.31 -6.26
CA LEU A 111 -16.29 -15.34 -7.09
C LEU A 111 -16.50 -14.68 -8.45
N LYS A 112 -17.64 -14.94 -9.11
CA LYS A 112 -17.98 -14.29 -10.38
C LYS A 112 -18.13 -12.77 -10.20
N LEU A 113 -18.76 -12.34 -9.11
CA LEU A 113 -18.91 -10.92 -8.79
C LEU A 113 -17.54 -10.25 -8.53
N ILE A 114 -16.66 -10.91 -7.78
CA ILE A 114 -15.28 -10.42 -7.52
C ILE A 114 -14.53 -10.27 -8.84
N LEU A 115 -14.58 -11.27 -9.73
CA LEU A 115 -13.93 -11.20 -11.03
C LEU A 115 -14.49 -10.08 -11.91
N ASN A 116 -15.79 -9.89 -11.92
CA ASN A 116 -16.42 -8.80 -12.67
C ASN A 116 -15.98 -7.43 -12.11
N ASN A 117 -16.01 -7.26 -10.79
CA ASN A 117 -15.56 -6.03 -10.14
C ASN A 117 -14.08 -5.74 -10.43
N PHE A 118 -13.24 -6.79 -10.46
CA PHE A 118 -11.83 -6.68 -10.84
C PHE A 118 -11.69 -6.17 -12.28
N ILE A 119 -12.40 -6.77 -13.22
CA ILE A 119 -12.38 -6.36 -14.63
C ILE A 119 -12.85 -4.91 -14.79
N GLU A 120 -13.91 -4.53 -14.11
CA GLU A 120 -14.43 -3.15 -14.13
C GLU A 120 -13.42 -2.15 -13.57
N ALA A 121 -12.79 -2.44 -12.44
CA ALA A 121 -11.75 -1.58 -11.88
C ALA A 121 -10.57 -1.41 -12.84
N PHE A 122 -10.17 -2.46 -13.55
CA PHE A 122 -9.10 -2.40 -14.57
C PHE A 122 -9.49 -1.64 -15.85
N LYS A 123 -10.78 -1.38 -16.10
CA LYS A 123 -11.20 -0.48 -17.19
C LYS A 123 -10.78 0.97 -16.93
N ILE A 124 -10.64 1.37 -15.67
CA ILE A 124 -10.17 2.72 -15.29
C ILE A 124 -8.68 2.84 -15.61
N SER A 125 -8.35 3.62 -16.64
CA SER A 125 -6.97 3.79 -17.14
C SER A 125 -6.00 4.26 -16.04
N ALA A 126 -6.43 5.20 -15.19
CA ALA A 126 -5.63 5.68 -14.09
C ALA A 126 -5.28 4.56 -13.10
N PHE A 127 -6.24 3.68 -12.77
CA PHE A 127 -6.02 2.56 -11.86
C PHE A 127 -5.05 1.51 -12.43
N ARG A 128 -5.19 1.17 -13.72
CA ARG A 128 -4.23 0.27 -14.38
C ARG A 128 -2.80 0.79 -14.31
N LYS A 129 -2.60 2.10 -14.57
CA LYS A 129 -1.28 2.74 -14.47
C LYS A 129 -0.71 2.62 -13.05
N LEU A 130 -1.53 2.84 -12.01
CA LEU A 130 -1.13 2.64 -10.62
C LEU A 130 -0.75 1.19 -10.35
N CYS A 131 -1.57 0.22 -10.74
CA CYS A 131 -1.32 -1.20 -10.53
C CYS A 131 -0.01 -1.66 -11.19
N TYR A 132 0.22 -1.32 -12.45
CA TYR A 132 1.44 -1.70 -13.15
C TYR A 132 2.69 -1.02 -12.54
N SER A 133 2.59 0.26 -12.18
CA SER A 133 3.70 0.96 -11.53
C SER A 133 4.00 0.39 -10.15
N THR A 134 2.98 0.06 -9.36
CA THR A 134 3.13 -0.61 -8.06
C THR A 134 3.83 -1.96 -8.23
N PHE A 135 3.39 -2.77 -9.18
CA PHE A 135 4.01 -4.07 -9.46
C PHE A 135 5.49 -3.92 -9.82
N LEU A 136 5.83 -3.01 -10.74
CA LEU A 136 7.21 -2.82 -11.19
C LEU A 136 8.13 -2.33 -10.06
N ILE A 137 7.71 -1.32 -9.28
CA ILE A 137 8.53 -0.77 -8.18
C ILE A 137 8.66 -1.78 -7.06
N PHE A 138 7.56 -2.46 -6.72
CA PHE A 138 7.59 -3.43 -5.63
C PHE A 138 8.44 -4.66 -6.00
N ASN A 139 8.37 -5.10 -7.26
CA ASN A 139 9.25 -6.13 -7.79
C ASN A 139 10.72 -5.69 -7.75
N ALA A 140 11.02 -4.48 -8.24
CA ALA A 140 12.35 -3.90 -8.21
C ALA A 140 12.94 -3.88 -6.78
N PHE A 141 12.18 -3.38 -5.82
CA PHE A 141 12.59 -3.34 -4.43
C PHE A 141 12.84 -4.74 -3.84
N ASN A 142 11.96 -5.70 -4.13
CA ASN A 142 12.09 -7.05 -3.60
C ASN A 142 13.22 -7.86 -4.24
N VAL A 143 13.58 -7.58 -5.49
CA VAL A 143 14.79 -8.15 -6.10
C VAL A 143 16.04 -7.68 -5.35
N VAL A 144 16.11 -6.38 -5.00
CA VAL A 144 17.20 -5.87 -4.13
C VAL A 144 17.21 -6.61 -2.80
N ALA A 145 16.06 -6.70 -2.13
CA ALA A 145 15.95 -7.42 -0.87
C ALA A 145 16.41 -8.88 -0.97
N GLY A 146 16.00 -9.58 -2.04
CA GLY A 146 16.36 -10.98 -2.29
C GLY A 146 17.84 -11.21 -2.53
N PHE A 147 18.53 -10.28 -3.20
CA PHE A 147 19.98 -10.41 -3.43
C PHE A 147 20.84 -9.81 -2.33
N SER A 148 20.29 -8.98 -1.45
CA SER A 148 21.06 -8.22 -0.45
C SER A 148 22.00 -9.08 0.39
N PHE A 149 21.50 -10.20 0.90
CA PHE A 149 22.32 -11.13 1.68
C PHE A 149 23.49 -11.67 0.85
N PHE A 150 23.24 -12.13 -0.37
CA PHE A 150 24.28 -12.73 -1.23
C PHE A 150 25.33 -11.70 -1.65
N ILE A 151 24.94 -10.47 -1.93
CA ILE A 151 25.89 -9.39 -2.26
C ILE A 151 26.77 -9.06 -1.04
N VAL A 152 26.20 -8.94 0.15
CA VAL A 152 26.97 -8.66 1.33
C VAL A 152 27.93 -9.80 1.62
N VAL A 153 27.45 -11.04 1.72
CA VAL A 153 28.29 -12.17 2.10
C VAL A 153 29.32 -12.52 1.04
N TYR A 154 28.89 -12.71 -0.23
CA TYR A 154 29.77 -13.26 -1.26
C TYR A 154 30.63 -12.23 -1.97
N TYR A 155 30.16 -10.97 -2.08
CA TYR A 155 30.95 -9.92 -2.72
C TYR A 155 31.79 -9.09 -1.72
N LEU A 156 31.21 -8.68 -0.58
CA LEU A 156 31.98 -7.87 0.39
C LEU A 156 32.89 -8.71 1.27
N PHE A 157 32.48 -9.94 1.61
CA PHE A 157 33.19 -10.81 2.57
C PHE A 157 33.64 -12.16 1.97
N ASN A 158 33.72 -12.26 0.63
CA ASN A 158 34.25 -13.42 -0.10
C ASN A 158 33.61 -14.78 0.28
N GLY A 159 32.32 -14.78 0.65
CA GLY A 159 31.57 -15.98 1.03
C GLY A 159 31.60 -16.32 2.52
N ASP A 160 32.30 -15.54 3.32
CA ASP A 160 32.39 -15.76 4.78
C ASP A 160 31.21 -15.06 5.49
N ALA A 161 30.16 -15.84 5.80
CA ALA A 161 28.98 -15.34 6.50
C ALA A 161 29.27 -14.90 7.95
N GLY A 162 30.27 -15.56 8.60
CA GLY A 162 30.71 -15.20 9.95
C GLY A 162 31.40 -13.84 9.97
N ALA A 163 32.31 -13.59 9.02
CA ALA A 163 32.97 -12.30 8.87
C ALA A 163 31.97 -11.19 8.43
N ALA A 164 30.91 -11.53 7.69
CA ALA A 164 29.87 -10.59 7.33
C ALA A 164 29.07 -10.09 8.55
N GLY A 165 28.94 -10.89 9.61
CA GLY A 165 28.39 -10.51 10.91
C GLY A 165 27.06 -9.72 10.80
N LEU A 166 27.05 -8.49 11.30
CA LEU A 166 25.86 -7.63 11.34
C LEU A 166 25.52 -6.92 10.04
N TRP A 167 26.38 -6.92 9.02
CA TRP A 167 26.19 -6.09 7.83
C TRP A 167 24.90 -6.40 7.02
N PRO A 168 24.50 -7.68 6.81
CA PRO A 168 23.22 -7.98 6.15
C PRO A 168 22.02 -7.44 6.94
N THR A 169 22.07 -7.53 8.27
CA THR A 169 21.04 -7.01 9.18
C THR A 169 20.95 -5.50 9.13
N LEU A 170 22.08 -4.80 9.17
CA LEU A 170 22.14 -3.34 9.10
C LEU A 170 21.58 -2.81 7.79
N LEU A 171 21.81 -3.50 6.68
CA LEU A 171 21.24 -3.13 5.39
C LEU A 171 19.71 -3.06 5.45
N GLY A 172 19.05 -4.06 6.02
CA GLY A 172 17.60 -4.10 6.18
C GLY A 172 17.09 -3.08 7.20
N SER A 173 17.64 -3.10 8.42
CA SER A 173 17.16 -2.28 9.53
C SER A 173 17.40 -0.79 9.31
N VAL A 174 18.59 -0.38 8.85
CA VAL A 174 18.89 1.03 8.56
C VAL A 174 18.05 1.52 7.39
N GLY A 175 17.83 0.70 6.37
CA GLY A 175 16.92 1.02 5.27
C GLY A 175 15.49 1.26 5.75
N ALA A 176 14.96 0.41 6.63
CA ALA A 176 13.63 0.57 7.21
C ALA A 176 13.51 1.83 8.07
N LEU A 177 14.51 2.13 8.91
CA LEU A 177 14.57 3.34 9.72
C LEU A 177 14.63 4.60 8.85
N ALA A 178 15.50 4.58 7.81
CA ALA A 178 15.60 5.70 6.87
C ALA A 178 14.26 5.93 6.14
N THR A 179 13.58 4.86 5.72
CA THR A 179 12.26 4.94 5.09
C THR A 179 11.24 5.59 6.02
N THR A 180 11.15 5.13 7.26
CA THR A 180 10.13 5.55 8.23
C THR A 180 10.34 7.00 8.69
N PHE A 181 11.55 7.33 9.12
CA PHE A 181 11.79 8.61 9.79
C PHE A 181 12.26 9.73 8.87
N LEU A 182 12.86 9.40 7.73
CA LEU A 182 13.38 10.39 6.79
C LEU A 182 12.53 10.47 5.53
N VAL A 183 12.34 9.34 4.82
CA VAL A 183 11.77 9.35 3.47
C VAL A 183 10.29 9.65 3.48
N ILE A 184 9.49 8.95 4.29
CA ILE A 184 8.03 9.13 4.33
C ILE A 184 7.64 10.58 4.65
N PRO A 185 8.20 11.25 5.69
CA PRO A 185 7.90 12.66 5.96
C PRO A 185 8.30 13.61 4.82
N ILE A 186 9.45 13.38 4.18
CA ILE A 186 9.90 14.20 3.05
C ILE A 186 8.94 14.03 1.87
N VAL A 187 8.61 12.78 1.51
CA VAL A 187 7.69 12.46 0.41
C VAL A 187 6.30 13.04 0.67
N ALA A 188 5.79 12.96 1.89
CA ALA A 188 4.50 13.55 2.26
C ALA A 188 4.50 15.08 2.11
N LYS A 189 5.56 15.77 2.55
CA LYS A 189 5.71 17.22 2.35
C LYS A 189 5.83 17.58 0.87
N MET A 190 6.63 16.82 0.14
CA MET A 190 6.83 17.01 -1.29
C MET A 190 5.53 16.82 -2.07
N SER A 191 4.73 15.81 -1.70
CA SER A 191 3.42 15.55 -2.31
C SER A 191 2.46 16.73 -2.14
N LYS A 192 2.48 17.40 -0.97
CA LYS A 192 1.68 18.60 -0.72
C LYS A 192 2.19 19.83 -1.49
N ALA A 193 3.50 19.94 -1.70
CA ALA A 193 4.12 21.12 -2.31
C ALA A 193 4.03 21.11 -3.85
N ILE A 194 4.25 19.98 -4.49
CA ILE A 194 4.36 19.87 -5.96
C ILE A 194 3.30 18.94 -6.60
N GLY A 195 2.37 18.41 -5.78
CA GLY A 195 1.33 17.47 -6.18
C GLY A 195 1.80 16.02 -6.25
N LYS A 196 0.87 15.07 -6.10
CA LYS A 196 1.13 13.63 -5.96
C LYS A 196 1.93 13.05 -7.14
N LYS A 197 1.55 13.35 -8.39
CA LYS A 197 2.22 12.83 -9.59
C LYS A 197 3.68 13.25 -9.68
N LYS A 198 3.97 14.55 -9.51
CA LYS A 198 5.35 15.07 -9.59
C LYS A 198 6.18 14.56 -8.44
N ALA A 199 5.63 14.55 -7.22
CA ALA A 199 6.30 14.01 -6.04
C ALA A 199 6.67 12.54 -6.21
N PHE A 200 5.78 11.73 -6.81
CA PHE A 200 6.07 10.35 -7.14
C PHE A 200 7.24 10.24 -8.14
N LEU A 201 7.22 10.97 -9.25
CA LEU A 201 8.29 10.91 -10.25
C LEU A 201 9.65 11.35 -9.67
N VAL A 202 9.67 12.39 -8.85
CA VAL A 202 10.90 12.86 -8.16
C VAL A 202 11.40 11.80 -7.18
N SER A 203 10.52 11.23 -6.36
CA SER A 203 10.82 10.15 -5.41
C SER A 203 11.45 8.95 -6.14
N GLN A 204 10.86 8.52 -7.26
CA GLN A 204 11.40 7.41 -8.05
C GLN A 204 12.73 7.78 -8.72
N GLY A 205 12.90 9.02 -9.18
CA GLY A 205 14.18 9.52 -9.69
C GLY A 205 15.31 9.45 -8.66
N ILE A 206 15.02 9.86 -7.41
CA ILE A 206 15.97 9.74 -6.29
C ILE A 206 16.28 8.25 -6.01
N SER A 207 15.28 7.38 -6.11
CA SER A 207 15.47 5.93 -5.93
C SER A 207 16.39 5.33 -7.01
N VAL A 208 16.26 5.77 -8.26
CA VAL A 208 17.18 5.34 -9.35
C VAL A 208 18.62 5.73 -9.03
N LEU A 209 18.85 6.95 -8.52
CA LEU A 209 20.18 7.35 -8.05
C LEU A 209 20.67 6.43 -6.92
N GLY A 210 19.79 6.07 -5.98
CA GLY A 210 20.10 5.11 -4.92
C GLY A 210 20.54 3.75 -5.47
N TYR A 211 19.85 3.20 -6.46
CA TYR A 211 20.23 1.93 -7.09
C TYR A 211 21.56 2.02 -7.83
N ILE A 212 21.85 3.15 -8.48
CA ILE A 212 23.18 3.41 -9.09
C ILE A 212 24.24 3.49 -8.00
N MET A 213 23.99 4.16 -6.89
CA MET A 213 24.92 4.23 -5.77
C MET A 213 25.22 2.86 -5.15
N LEU A 214 24.26 1.93 -5.12
CA LEU A 214 24.50 0.56 -4.66
C LEU A 214 25.60 -0.12 -5.48
N TRP A 215 25.70 0.12 -6.80
CA TRP A 215 26.76 -0.44 -7.62
C TRP A 215 28.16 0.04 -7.20
N PHE A 216 28.30 1.31 -6.85
CA PHE A 216 29.59 1.93 -6.55
C PHE A 216 29.97 1.86 -5.06
N LEU A 217 28.99 1.83 -4.16
CA LEU A 217 29.25 1.91 -2.71
C LEU A 217 29.36 0.54 -2.02
N PHE A 218 29.08 -0.54 -2.71
CA PHE A 218 29.45 -1.87 -2.23
C PHE A 218 30.93 -2.12 -2.52
N ILE A 219 31.79 -1.76 -1.57
CA ILE A 219 33.26 -1.82 -1.71
C ILE A 219 33.82 -2.87 -0.75
N PRO A 220 34.45 -3.95 -1.24
CA PRO A 220 35.16 -4.90 -0.39
C PRO A 220 36.16 -4.21 0.56
N GLY A 221 36.15 -4.60 1.82
CA GLY A 221 36.97 -3.96 2.87
C GLY A 221 36.41 -2.66 3.46
N LYS A 222 35.32 -2.09 2.90
CA LYS A 222 34.66 -0.88 3.42
C LYS A 222 33.13 -1.05 3.43
N PRO A 223 32.58 -2.02 4.17
CA PRO A 223 31.17 -2.35 4.11
C PRO A 223 30.24 -1.20 4.53
N TYR A 224 30.68 -0.32 5.42
CA TYR A 224 29.89 0.85 5.87
C TYR A 224 29.51 1.83 4.72
N MET A 225 30.21 1.77 3.59
CA MET A 225 29.95 2.70 2.47
C MET A 225 28.54 2.49 1.86
N PHE A 226 28.02 1.28 1.82
CA PHE A 226 26.69 1.07 1.25
C PHE A 226 25.56 1.72 2.08
N LEU A 227 25.78 2.01 3.36
CA LEU A 227 24.79 2.68 4.21
C LEU A 227 24.38 4.04 3.67
N PHE A 228 25.28 4.74 2.96
CA PHE A 228 24.96 6.02 2.33
C PHE A 228 23.99 5.91 1.16
N ALA A 229 23.88 4.75 0.52
CA ALA A 229 22.90 4.52 -0.56
C ALA A 229 21.50 4.27 -0.01
N LEU A 230 21.36 3.77 1.23
CA LEU A 230 20.09 3.32 1.78
C LEU A 230 18.99 4.39 1.80
N PRO A 231 19.24 5.64 2.25
CA PRO A 231 18.21 6.67 2.23
C PRO A 231 17.69 6.92 0.80
N PHE A 232 18.57 6.91 -0.20
CA PHE A 232 18.21 7.24 -1.58
C PHE A 232 17.35 6.16 -2.21
N PHE A 233 17.74 4.89 -2.16
CA PHE A 233 16.90 3.85 -2.77
C PHE A 233 15.58 3.65 -2.00
N SER A 234 15.55 3.98 -0.70
CA SER A 234 14.33 3.94 0.12
C SER A 234 13.24 4.90 -0.36
N PHE A 235 13.58 5.95 -1.13
CA PHE A 235 12.58 6.82 -1.76
C PHE A 235 11.66 6.06 -2.72
N GLY A 236 12.10 4.97 -3.32
CA GLY A 236 11.28 4.11 -4.15
C GLY A 236 10.09 3.55 -3.41
N ILE A 237 10.36 2.84 -2.32
CA ILE A 237 9.32 2.18 -1.52
C ILE A 237 8.52 3.18 -0.68
N GLY A 238 9.16 4.21 -0.11
CA GLY A 238 8.51 5.27 0.65
C GLY A 238 7.56 6.10 -0.23
N GLY A 239 7.98 6.44 -1.45
CA GLY A 239 7.13 7.10 -2.45
C GLY A 239 5.97 6.23 -2.89
N LEU A 240 6.20 4.93 -3.08
CA LEU A 240 5.17 3.97 -3.44
C LEU A 240 4.04 3.96 -2.40
N PHE A 241 4.34 3.62 -1.16
CA PHE A 241 3.30 3.46 -0.14
C PHE A 241 2.63 4.79 0.24
N THR A 242 3.38 5.88 0.30
CA THR A 242 2.81 7.18 0.68
C THR A 242 1.93 7.77 -0.40
N ILE A 243 2.38 7.75 -1.65
CA ILE A 243 1.71 8.46 -2.75
C ILE A 243 0.69 7.57 -3.46
N MET A 244 1.07 6.32 -3.82
CA MET A 244 0.19 5.44 -4.59
C MET A 244 -1.07 5.03 -3.83
N MET A 245 -0.99 4.82 -2.51
CA MET A 245 -2.18 4.55 -1.70
C MET A 245 -3.13 5.76 -1.70
N SER A 246 -2.57 6.97 -1.56
CA SER A 246 -3.35 8.21 -1.64
C SER A 246 -3.97 8.41 -3.02
N MET A 247 -3.25 8.10 -4.12
CA MET A 247 -3.78 8.14 -5.48
C MET A 247 -4.84 7.07 -5.74
N THR A 248 -4.74 5.92 -5.09
CA THR A 248 -5.78 4.87 -5.15
C THR A 248 -7.08 5.37 -4.54
N SER A 249 -7.03 6.11 -3.44
CA SER A 249 -8.21 6.75 -2.84
C SER A 249 -8.87 7.75 -3.80
N ASP A 250 -8.07 8.57 -4.52
CA ASP A 250 -8.61 9.50 -5.52
C ASP A 250 -9.34 8.76 -6.66
N ILE A 251 -8.90 7.54 -7.02
CA ILE A 251 -9.56 6.72 -8.05
C ILE A 251 -10.85 6.09 -7.52
N ILE A 252 -10.91 5.74 -6.25
CA ILE A 252 -12.15 5.27 -5.62
C ILE A 252 -13.22 6.36 -5.69
N ASP A 253 -12.85 7.62 -5.52
CA ASP A 253 -13.78 8.75 -5.66
C ASP A 253 -14.28 8.90 -7.11
N ILE A 254 -13.43 8.65 -8.13
CA ILE A 254 -13.87 8.59 -9.55
C ILE A 254 -14.89 7.47 -9.75
N ASP A 255 -14.63 6.30 -9.21
CA ASP A 255 -15.50 5.14 -9.31
C ASP A 255 -16.85 5.40 -8.64
N GLU A 256 -16.84 6.00 -7.44
CA GLU A 256 -18.05 6.41 -6.71
C GLU A 256 -18.87 7.41 -7.52
N LEU A 257 -18.23 8.40 -8.14
CA LEU A 257 -18.90 9.39 -8.98
C LEU A 257 -19.60 8.75 -10.18
N ASN A 258 -18.95 7.75 -10.80
CA ASN A 258 -19.45 7.09 -12.02
C ASN A 258 -20.49 6.00 -11.73
N THR A 259 -20.37 5.27 -10.62
CA THR A 259 -21.19 4.09 -10.32
C THR A 259 -22.21 4.32 -9.21
N GLY A 260 -22.10 5.41 -8.46
CA GLY A 260 -22.87 5.65 -7.24
C GLY A 260 -22.55 4.67 -6.10
N LYS A 261 -21.49 3.85 -6.23
CA LYS A 261 -21.10 2.85 -5.24
C LYS A 261 -19.66 3.07 -4.80
N ARG A 262 -19.43 3.13 -3.51
CA ARG A 262 -18.09 3.22 -2.94
C ARG A 262 -17.48 1.82 -2.77
N ARG A 263 -16.59 1.43 -3.69
CA ARG A 263 -16.01 0.08 -3.77
C ARG A 263 -14.56 0.02 -3.23
N GLU A 264 -14.29 0.64 -2.09
CA GLU A 264 -12.94 0.71 -1.48
C GLU A 264 -12.27 -0.66 -1.35
N GLY A 265 -13.02 -1.66 -0.89
CA GLY A 265 -12.50 -3.01 -0.69
C GLY A 265 -12.02 -3.68 -1.98
N VAL A 266 -12.67 -3.39 -3.12
CA VAL A 266 -12.26 -3.95 -4.42
C VAL A 266 -10.92 -3.34 -4.86
N PHE A 267 -10.82 -2.01 -4.86
CA PHE A 267 -9.60 -1.30 -5.27
C PHE A 267 -8.43 -1.62 -4.33
N GLY A 268 -8.66 -1.64 -3.02
CA GLY A 268 -7.67 -2.02 -2.03
C GLY A 268 -7.18 -3.46 -2.22
N ALA A 269 -8.09 -4.42 -2.42
CA ALA A 269 -7.73 -5.82 -2.65
C ALA A 269 -6.87 -6.00 -3.91
N ILE A 270 -7.22 -5.31 -5.01
CA ILE A 270 -6.46 -5.36 -6.26
C ILE A 270 -5.07 -4.73 -6.07
N TYR A 271 -4.98 -3.59 -5.40
CA TYR A 271 -3.70 -2.95 -5.10
C TYR A 271 -2.76 -3.88 -4.33
N TRP A 272 -3.24 -4.49 -3.25
CA TRP A 272 -2.46 -5.44 -2.46
C TRP A 272 -2.15 -6.75 -3.22
N LEU A 273 -3.00 -7.15 -4.16
CA LEU A 273 -2.70 -8.27 -5.06
C LEU A 273 -1.49 -7.96 -5.93
N MET A 274 -1.38 -6.74 -6.46
CA MET A 274 -0.20 -6.31 -7.24
C MET A 274 1.08 -6.32 -6.39
N VAL A 275 0.99 -5.90 -5.13
CA VAL A 275 2.10 -5.99 -4.17
C VAL A 275 2.53 -7.44 -3.97
N LYS A 276 1.58 -8.36 -3.75
CA LYS A 276 1.87 -9.80 -3.57
C LYS A 276 2.44 -10.45 -4.83
N PHE A 277 1.97 -10.06 -6.01
CA PHE A 277 2.58 -10.50 -7.27
C PHE A 277 4.02 -9.99 -7.39
N GLY A 278 4.31 -8.77 -6.94
CA GLY A 278 5.67 -8.24 -6.89
C GLY A 278 6.60 -9.13 -6.03
N PHE A 279 6.14 -9.61 -4.87
CA PHE A 279 6.91 -10.56 -4.06
C PHE A 279 7.16 -11.89 -4.79
N ALA A 280 6.11 -12.46 -5.37
CA ALA A 280 6.21 -13.75 -6.03
C ALA A 280 7.16 -13.71 -7.23
N PHE A 281 7.02 -12.70 -8.08
CA PHE A 281 7.88 -12.51 -9.25
C PHE A 281 9.31 -12.15 -8.86
N ALA A 282 9.52 -11.36 -7.81
CA ALA A 282 10.86 -11.05 -7.32
C ALA A 282 11.59 -12.32 -6.83
N GLY A 283 10.90 -13.18 -6.08
CA GLY A 283 11.45 -14.47 -5.64
C GLY A 283 11.81 -15.38 -6.82
N LEU A 284 10.89 -15.49 -7.80
CA LEU A 284 11.14 -16.24 -9.03
C LEU A 284 12.33 -15.65 -9.80
N ALA A 285 12.37 -14.34 -9.98
CA ALA A 285 13.43 -13.65 -10.70
C ALA A 285 14.78 -13.84 -10.01
N THR A 286 14.84 -13.72 -8.68
CA THR A 286 16.06 -13.94 -7.89
C THR A 286 16.61 -15.34 -8.13
N GLY A 287 15.78 -16.39 -8.00
CA GLY A 287 16.20 -17.78 -8.24
C GLY A 287 16.62 -18.03 -9.70
N ALA A 288 15.85 -17.52 -10.66
CA ALA A 288 16.16 -17.66 -12.09
C ALA A 288 17.47 -16.95 -12.46
N ILE A 289 17.72 -15.76 -11.93
CA ILE A 289 18.94 -15.01 -12.15
C ILE A 289 20.15 -15.74 -11.55
N MET A 290 20.03 -16.28 -10.31
CA MET A 290 21.10 -17.07 -9.72
C MET A 290 21.48 -18.28 -10.60
N ALA A 291 20.48 -19.02 -11.06
CA ALA A 291 20.70 -20.14 -11.96
C ALA A 291 21.33 -19.68 -13.29
N PHE A 292 20.89 -18.57 -13.85
CA PHE A 292 21.41 -18.03 -15.11
C PHE A 292 22.87 -17.59 -15.02
N VAL A 293 23.27 -16.94 -13.92
CA VAL A 293 24.67 -16.52 -13.74
C VAL A 293 25.55 -17.63 -13.18
N GLY A 294 25.01 -18.84 -12.94
CA GLY A 294 25.74 -19.96 -12.40
C GLY A 294 26.19 -19.79 -10.96
N PHE A 295 25.44 -19.02 -10.17
CA PHE A 295 25.73 -18.83 -8.75
C PHE A 295 25.23 -20.01 -7.94
N VAL A 296 26.08 -20.56 -7.08
CA VAL A 296 25.74 -21.67 -6.17
C VAL A 296 26.09 -21.24 -4.74
N PRO A 297 25.09 -21.20 -3.82
CA PRO A 297 25.34 -20.91 -2.41
C PRO A 297 26.34 -21.91 -1.80
N ASP A 298 27.05 -21.49 -0.76
CA ASP A 298 28.00 -22.29 0.02
C ASP A 298 29.16 -22.90 -0.78
N THR A 299 29.47 -22.30 -1.94
CA THR A 299 30.62 -22.69 -2.78
C THR A 299 31.42 -21.45 -3.20
N VAL A 300 32.65 -21.70 -3.66
CA VAL A 300 33.46 -20.66 -4.30
C VAL A 300 32.87 -20.33 -5.67
N ASN A 301 32.28 -19.16 -5.81
CA ASN A 301 31.71 -18.70 -7.05
C ASN A 301 32.72 -17.96 -7.94
N SER A 302 32.55 -18.05 -9.25
CA SER A 302 33.39 -17.31 -10.20
C SER A 302 33.16 -15.80 -10.09
N GLU A 303 34.16 -14.99 -10.42
CA GLU A 303 34.03 -13.52 -10.50
C GLU A 303 32.91 -13.10 -11.47
N ALA A 304 32.72 -13.86 -12.55
CA ALA A 304 31.65 -13.61 -13.53
C ALA A 304 30.26 -13.80 -12.90
N SER A 305 30.06 -14.85 -12.07
CA SER A 305 28.81 -15.10 -11.37
C SER A 305 28.49 -13.98 -10.36
N ILE A 306 29.48 -13.57 -9.57
CA ILE A 306 29.33 -12.49 -8.57
C ILE A 306 29.04 -11.16 -9.27
N THR A 307 29.77 -10.84 -10.35
CA THR A 307 29.53 -9.64 -11.14
C THR A 307 28.13 -9.67 -11.79
N GLY A 308 27.69 -10.84 -12.25
CA GLY A 308 26.36 -11.05 -12.80
C GLY A 308 25.27 -10.73 -11.76
N ILE A 309 25.36 -11.27 -10.53
CA ILE A 309 24.43 -10.94 -9.45
C ILE A 309 24.43 -9.43 -9.17
N ARG A 310 25.60 -8.78 -9.09
CA ARG A 310 25.70 -7.34 -8.88
C ARG A 310 25.02 -6.53 -9.96
N LEU A 311 25.18 -6.95 -11.24
CA LEU A 311 24.54 -6.28 -12.38
C LEU A 311 23.02 -6.34 -12.26
N PHE A 312 22.45 -7.50 -11.91
CA PHE A 312 21.01 -7.64 -11.74
C PHE A 312 20.52 -6.95 -10.46
N TYR A 313 21.32 -6.96 -9.38
CA TYR A 313 21.02 -6.29 -8.11
C TYR A 313 20.81 -4.78 -8.29
N SER A 314 21.60 -4.12 -9.09
CA SER A 314 21.49 -2.68 -9.36
C SER A 314 20.69 -2.38 -10.63
N GLY A 315 20.90 -3.13 -11.71
CA GLY A 315 20.35 -2.83 -13.03
C GLY A 315 18.85 -3.13 -13.16
N LEU A 316 18.40 -4.28 -12.67
CA LEU A 316 16.99 -4.66 -12.80
C LEU A 316 16.04 -3.70 -12.04
N PRO A 317 16.35 -3.28 -10.81
CA PRO A 317 15.57 -2.25 -10.11
C PRO A 317 15.53 -0.90 -10.84
N ILE A 318 16.62 -0.49 -11.45
CA ILE A 318 16.66 0.73 -12.26
C ILE A 318 15.66 0.60 -13.41
N LEU A 319 15.69 -0.49 -14.18
CA LEU A 319 14.79 -0.71 -15.31
C LEU A 319 13.32 -0.75 -14.86
N GLY A 320 13.01 -1.45 -13.77
CA GLY A 320 11.66 -1.52 -13.22
C GLY A 320 11.15 -0.16 -12.77
N THR A 321 11.99 0.62 -12.09
CA THR A 321 11.64 1.96 -11.62
C THR A 321 11.45 2.94 -12.77
N LEU A 322 12.34 2.92 -13.77
CA LEU A 322 12.19 3.74 -14.99
C LEU A 322 10.94 3.37 -15.77
N GLY A 323 10.61 2.08 -15.89
CA GLY A 323 9.37 1.61 -16.49
C GLY A 323 8.12 2.14 -15.77
N ALA A 324 8.13 2.12 -14.44
CA ALA A 324 7.05 2.69 -13.63
C ALA A 324 6.94 4.22 -13.82
N MET A 325 8.05 4.93 -13.86
CA MET A 325 8.07 6.37 -14.12
C MET A 325 7.50 6.68 -15.52
N TRP A 326 7.87 5.88 -16.53
CA TRP A 326 7.35 6.03 -17.89
C TRP A 326 5.83 5.84 -17.96
N ILE A 327 5.29 4.82 -17.27
CA ILE A 327 3.85 4.57 -17.17
C ILE A 327 3.16 5.77 -16.48
N MET A 328 3.72 6.25 -15.37
CA MET A 328 3.13 7.34 -14.59
C MET A 328 3.30 8.72 -15.22
N ARG A 329 4.21 8.88 -16.19
CA ARG A 329 4.32 10.11 -16.97
C ARG A 329 3.00 10.49 -17.64
N ASN A 330 2.26 9.49 -18.12
CA ASN A 330 0.97 9.66 -18.78
C ASN A 330 -0.23 9.50 -17.83
N TYR A 331 -0.04 9.67 -16.53
CA TYR A 331 -1.13 9.66 -15.57
C TYR A 331 -1.95 10.94 -15.67
N ASP A 332 -3.24 10.79 -16.03
CA ASP A 332 -4.09 11.89 -16.48
C ASP A 332 -4.96 12.48 -15.35
N HIS A 333 -4.97 11.85 -14.18
CA HIS A 333 -5.77 12.32 -13.04
C HIS A 333 -4.93 13.33 -12.24
N THR A 334 -5.19 14.61 -12.52
CA THR A 334 -4.54 15.74 -11.83
C THR A 334 -5.20 16.02 -10.49
N GLU A 335 -4.48 16.69 -9.58
CA GLU A 335 -5.00 17.11 -8.28
C GLU A 335 -6.23 18.00 -8.41
N GLU A 336 -6.26 18.90 -9.40
CA GLU A 336 -7.43 19.74 -9.69
C GLU A 336 -8.68 18.90 -10.03
N LYS A 337 -8.52 17.83 -10.82
CA LYS A 337 -9.62 16.91 -11.14
C LYS A 337 -10.07 16.14 -9.89
N ALA A 338 -9.14 15.69 -9.06
CA ALA A 338 -9.45 14.99 -7.81
C ALA A 338 -10.25 15.89 -6.85
N LEU A 339 -9.85 17.15 -6.69
CA LEU A 339 -10.56 18.11 -5.85
C LEU A 339 -11.97 18.39 -6.37
N LYS A 340 -12.16 18.57 -7.69
CA LYS A 340 -13.48 18.75 -8.29
C LYS A 340 -14.39 17.54 -8.05
N ILE A 341 -13.87 16.34 -8.18
CA ILE A 341 -14.62 15.09 -7.94
C ILE A 341 -15.01 14.98 -6.47
N SER A 342 -14.07 15.22 -5.56
CA SER A 342 -14.32 15.19 -4.11
C SER A 342 -15.40 16.22 -3.72
N ALA A 343 -15.34 17.44 -4.25
CA ALA A 343 -16.35 18.47 -4.02
C ALA A 343 -17.73 18.05 -4.52
N GLU A 344 -17.82 17.45 -5.73
CA GLU A 344 -19.09 16.97 -6.27
C GLU A 344 -19.66 15.79 -5.46
N LEU A 345 -18.82 14.86 -4.98
CA LEU A 345 -19.25 13.79 -4.09
C LEU A 345 -19.78 14.31 -2.75
N GLN A 346 -19.10 15.30 -2.16
CA GLN A 346 -19.57 15.94 -0.93
C GLN A 346 -20.91 16.63 -1.15
N ARG A 347 -21.07 17.30 -2.29
CA ARG A 347 -22.34 17.92 -2.68
C ARG A 347 -23.46 16.89 -2.80
N ARG A 348 -23.23 15.75 -3.47
CA ARG A 348 -24.22 14.66 -3.59
C ARG A 348 -24.60 14.10 -2.23
N LYS A 349 -23.62 13.83 -1.36
CA LYS A 349 -23.88 13.33 0.01
C LYS A 349 -24.68 14.31 0.85
N ALA A 350 -24.37 15.61 0.77
CA ALA A 350 -25.15 16.64 1.45
C ALA A 350 -26.59 16.72 0.94
N LEU A 351 -26.80 16.55 -0.37
CA LEU A 351 -28.13 16.48 -0.98
C LEU A 351 -28.93 15.25 -0.50
N GLU A 352 -28.29 14.07 -0.48
CA GLU A 352 -28.92 12.82 -0.01
C GLU A 352 -29.31 12.91 1.48
N GLU A 353 -28.44 13.48 2.32
CA GLU A 353 -28.70 13.64 3.75
C GLU A 353 -29.89 14.57 4.02
N VAL A 354 -30.00 15.66 3.26
CA VAL A 354 -31.16 16.57 3.35
C VAL A 354 -32.44 15.91 2.83
N THR A 355 -32.36 15.17 1.72
CA THR A 355 -33.54 14.51 1.13
C THR A 355 -34.03 13.35 2.03
N SER A 356 -33.14 12.61 2.68
CA SER A 356 -33.52 11.53 3.61
C SER A 356 -34.20 12.06 4.88
N GLY A 357 -33.80 13.24 5.34
CA GLY A 357 -34.40 13.89 6.53
C GLY A 357 -35.82 14.42 6.29
N TYR A 358 -36.26 14.60 5.07
CA TYR A 358 -37.58 15.15 4.72
C TYR A 358 -38.60 14.13 4.12
N GLY A 359 -38.42 12.83 4.34
CA GLY A 359 -39.38 11.81 3.88
C GLY A 359 -39.25 11.48 2.39
N GLY A 360 -38.10 11.02 2.06
CA GLY A 360 -37.45 10.48 0.82
C GLY A 360 -38.18 10.34 -0.54
N GLY A 361 -39.45 10.15 -0.59
CA GLY A 361 -40.15 9.81 -1.86
C GLY A 361 -40.62 10.96 -2.73
N ARG A 362 -40.96 12.10 -2.13
CA ARG A 362 -41.49 13.27 -2.88
C ARG A 362 -40.41 14.25 -3.32
N LEU A 363 -39.31 14.36 -2.59
CA LEU A 363 -38.25 15.34 -2.88
C LEU A 363 -37.27 14.84 -3.96
N ALA A 364 -37.03 13.56 -4.09
CA ALA A 364 -36.19 13.02 -5.17
C ALA A 364 -36.78 13.38 -6.56
N GLY A 365 -38.09 13.27 -6.71
CA GLY A 365 -38.78 13.65 -7.95
C GLY A 365 -38.81 15.16 -8.21
N LEU A 366 -38.73 15.99 -7.19
CA LEU A 366 -38.68 17.46 -7.32
C LEU A 366 -37.26 17.97 -7.62
N LEU A 367 -36.23 17.31 -7.16
CA LEU A 367 -34.84 17.65 -7.46
C LEU A 367 -34.40 17.23 -8.87
N GLU A 368 -35.07 16.26 -9.47
CA GLU A 368 -34.94 15.94 -10.91
C GLU A 368 -35.51 17.01 -11.81
N ASN A 369 -36.33 17.91 -11.29
CA ASN A 369 -36.88 19.03 -12.08
C ASN A 369 -35.81 20.09 -12.33
N ALA A 370 -35.47 20.31 -13.59
CA ALA A 370 -34.43 21.23 -14.08
C ALA A 370 -34.56 22.67 -13.57
N ALA A 371 -35.75 23.10 -13.10
CA ALA A 371 -36.00 24.41 -12.55
C ALA A 371 -35.37 24.65 -11.15
N LEU A 372 -35.07 23.61 -10.37
CA LEU A 372 -34.49 23.73 -9.03
C LEU A 372 -32.95 23.73 -9.04
N LEU A 373 -32.33 23.16 -10.08
CA LEU A 373 -30.88 23.07 -10.21
C LEU A 373 -30.12 24.40 -10.09
N PRO A 374 -30.55 25.51 -10.74
CA PRO A 374 -29.82 26.77 -10.70
C PRO A 374 -29.77 27.41 -9.31
N ALA A 375 -30.82 27.27 -8.50
CA ALA A 375 -30.87 27.82 -7.15
C ALA A 375 -29.90 27.09 -6.19
N PHE A 376 -29.65 25.82 -6.44
CA PHE A 376 -28.76 25.03 -5.64
C PHE A 376 -27.30 25.08 -6.10
N GLN A 377 -27.04 25.45 -7.36
CA GLN A 377 -25.68 25.65 -7.87
C GLN A 377 -24.96 26.85 -7.23
N GLN A 378 -25.70 27.77 -6.61
CA GLN A 378 -25.16 28.96 -5.96
C GLN A 378 -24.73 28.71 -4.49
N ILE A 379 -25.01 27.53 -3.93
CA ILE A 379 -24.63 27.20 -2.56
C ILE A 379 -23.18 26.74 -2.55
N ASP A 380 -22.36 27.49 -1.87
CA ASP A 380 -20.95 27.13 -1.64
C ASP A 380 -20.82 26.01 -0.61
N PHE A 381 -20.59 24.79 -1.07
CA PHE A 381 -20.37 23.61 -0.25
C PHE A 381 -18.90 23.46 0.22
N SER A 382 -18.02 24.38 -0.18
CA SER A 382 -16.62 24.37 0.26
C SER A 382 -16.43 24.95 1.67
N ASN A 383 -17.47 25.58 2.20
CA ASN A 383 -17.45 26.16 3.55
C ASN A 383 -17.39 25.06 4.62
N LYS A 384 -16.39 25.15 5.50
CA LYS A 384 -16.16 24.18 6.59
C LYS A 384 -17.26 24.14 7.65
N ASP A 385 -18.20 25.08 7.64
CA ASP A 385 -19.35 25.07 8.53
C ASP A 385 -20.54 24.35 7.89
N LEU A 386 -20.55 23.03 8.09
CA LEU A 386 -21.60 22.12 7.59
C LEU A 386 -23.00 22.51 8.12
N ALA A 387 -23.08 23.06 9.33
CA ALA A 387 -24.35 23.44 9.95
C ALA A 387 -24.92 24.70 9.27
N ALA A 388 -24.09 25.68 8.95
CA ALA A 388 -24.48 26.88 8.22
C ALA A 388 -24.92 26.53 6.78
N THR A 389 -24.20 25.66 6.11
CA THR A 389 -24.49 25.17 4.75
C THR A 389 -25.81 24.38 4.72
N LYS A 390 -26.07 23.50 5.69
CA LYS A 390 -27.35 22.78 5.85
C LYS A 390 -28.53 23.77 6.04
N LYS A 391 -28.35 24.81 6.87
CA LYS A 391 -29.35 25.81 7.13
C LYS A 391 -29.66 26.70 5.89
N MET A 392 -28.64 27.10 5.14
CA MET A 392 -28.80 27.79 3.86
C MET A 392 -29.54 26.93 2.85
N PHE A 393 -29.19 25.66 2.72
CA PHE A 393 -29.84 24.72 1.82
C PHE A 393 -31.33 24.54 2.17
N ALA A 394 -31.65 24.30 3.44
CA ALA A 394 -33.01 24.14 3.93
C ALA A 394 -33.87 25.44 3.67
N ASN A 395 -33.26 26.60 3.88
CA ASN A 395 -33.93 27.87 3.63
C ASN A 395 -34.20 28.11 2.12
N THR A 396 -33.22 27.75 1.27
CA THR A 396 -33.38 27.87 -0.20
C THR A 396 -34.41 26.89 -0.70
N LEU A 397 -34.45 25.66 -0.17
CA LEU A 397 -35.46 24.65 -0.49
C LEU A 397 -36.87 25.10 -0.10
N ASN A 398 -37.05 25.59 1.12
CA ASN A 398 -38.34 26.11 1.60
C ASN A 398 -38.84 27.31 0.76
N LYS A 399 -37.94 28.22 0.39
CA LYS A 399 -38.26 29.36 -0.46
C LYS A 399 -38.73 28.95 -1.85
N THR A 400 -38.06 27.93 -2.42
CA THR A 400 -38.38 27.41 -3.75
C THR A 400 -39.67 26.59 -3.74
N LEU A 401 -39.89 25.78 -2.71
CA LEU A 401 -41.14 25.01 -2.53
C LEU A 401 -42.34 25.91 -2.28
N ASN A 402 -42.19 26.95 -1.47
CA ASN A 402 -43.26 27.92 -1.24
C ASN A 402 -43.58 28.77 -2.51
N GLY A 403 -42.57 29.03 -3.35
CA GLY A 403 -42.79 29.70 -4.65
C GLY A 403 -43.50 28.84 -5.69
N LEU A 404 -43.36 27.50 -5.61
CA LEU A 404 -44.03 26.54 -6.50
C LEU A 404 -45.46 26.18 -6.05
N CYS A 405 -45.79 26.36 -4.77
CA CYS A 405 -47.16 26.16 -4.25
C CYS A 405 -48.11 27.33 -4.49
N PHE A 406 -47.63 28.50 -4.93
CA PHE A 406 -48.40 29.71 -5.18
C PHE A 406 -48.39 30.16 -6.66
N SER A 407 -47.82 29.35 -7.54
CA SER A 407 -47.92 29.53 -9.00
C SER A 407 -48.68 28.36 -9.63
#